data_05247c26f521fe23b801eac9c96cb5fc
#
_entry.id   05247c26f521fe23b801eac9c96cb5fc
#
_cell.length_a   1.000
_cell.length_b   1.000
_cell.length_c   1.000
_cell.angle_alpha   90.00
_cell.angle_beta   90.00
_cell.angle_gamma   90.00
#
_symmetry.space_group_name_H-M   'P 1'
#
loop_
_entity.id
_entity.type
_entity.pdbx_description
1 polymer ?
#
loop_
_entity_poly.entity_id
_entity_poly.type
_entity_poly.pdbx_seq_one_letter_code
_entity_poly.pdbx_strand_id
1 'polypeptide(L)'
;MNVYDRLEELGIKLLDPTPKGGIYSLVRPYGDHLLYVSGTAPHNAVDSNMAGKLGSEYTIEEGQEAARRCMINIISNLHHELGDLNRIRQFVKLLGFVASAPDFYEHPQVLNGASQLLKDVFGDEIGLPARS
;
A
#
# COMPACT_ATOMS: atom_id res chain seq x y z
N MET A 1 7.24 -15.47 12.50
CA MET A 1 7.11 -14.05 12.82
C MET A 1 5.64 -13.65 12.83
N ASN A 2 5.22 -12.92 13.84
CA ASN A 2 3.85 -12.42 13.90
C ASN A 2 3.78 -11.02 13.26
N VAL A 3 2.91 -10.87 12.27
CA VAL A 3 2.76 -9.60 11.53
C VAL A 3 2.33 -8.46 12.46
N TYR A 4 1.42 -8.73 13.39
CA TYR A 4 0.93 -7.70 14.31
C TYR A 4 2.02 -7.21 15.28
N ASP A 5 2.88 -8.10 15.76
CA ASP A 5 4.03 -7.72 16.58
C ASP A 5 4.98 -6.82 15.77
N ARG A 6 5.16 -7.17 14.51
CA ARG A 6 6.02 -6.39 13.61
C ARG A 6 5.45 -5.00 13.33
N LEU A 7 4.13 -4.90 13.13
CA LEU A 7 3.46 -3.61 12.97
C LEU A 7 3.66 -2.74 14.20
N GLU A 8 3.51 -3.32 15.39
CA GLU A 8 3.72 -2.60 16.64
C GLU A 8 5.16 -2.09 16.78
N GLU A 9 6.15 -2.94 16.51
CA GLU A 9 7.57 -2.56 16.53
C GLU A 9 7.86 -1.39 15.60
N LEU A 10 7.21 -1.34 14.45
CA LEU A 10 7.39 -0.29 13.44
C LEU A 10 6.56 0.96 13.73
N GLY A 11 5.71 0.93 14.76
CA GLY A 11 4.84 2.05 15.10
C GLY A 11 3.72 2.26 14.09
N ILE A 12 3.33 1.22 13.35
CA ILE A 12 2.27 1.30 12.34
C ILE A 12 0.95 0.92 12.97
N LYS A 13 -0.02 1.85 12.90
CA LYS A 13 -1.37 1.63 13.36
C LYS A 13 -2.27 1.31 12.17
N LEU A 14 -2.96 0.18 12.23
CA LEU A 14 -3.96 -0.17 11.22
C LEU A 14 -5.14 0.79 11.30
N LEU A 15 -5.70 1.09 10.14
CA LEU A 15 -6.79 2.05 10.00
C LEU A 15 -8.12 1.30 9.77
N ASP A 16 -9.22 2.02 9.84
CA ASP A 16 -10.52 1.52 9.38
C ASP A 16 -10.46 1.26 7.88
N PRO A 17 -11.38 0.45 7.31
CA PRO A 17 -11.43 0.25 5.87
C PRO A 17 -11.52 1.58 5.13
N THR A 18 -10.81 1.70 4.01
CA THR A 18 -10.80 2.94 3.24
C THR A 18 -12.19 3.24 2.67
N PRO A 19 -12.57 4.52 2.55
CA PRO A 19 -13.79 4.89 1.84
C PRO A 19 -13.69 4.45 0.38
N LYS A 20 -14.80 3.98 -0.17
CA LYS A 20 -14.86 3.62 -1.59
C LYS A 20 -15.12 4.85 -2.43
N GLY A 21 -14.33 5.02 -3.50
CA GLY A 21 -14.54 6.07 -4.48
C GLY A 21 -15.61 5.76 -5.52
N GLY A 22 -16.25 4.59 -5.44
CA GLY A 22 -17.26 4.15 -6.41
C GLY A 22 -17.89 2.83 -6.01
N ILE A 23 -18.50 2.17 -6.97
CA ILE A 23 -19.21 0.89 -6.76
C ILE A 23 -18.23 -0.25 -7.00
N TYR A 24 -17.59 -0.74 -5.94
CA TYR A 24 -16.64 -1.87 -6.01
C TYR A 24 -16.36 -2.42 -4.62
N SER A 25 -15.68 -3.57 -4.57
CA SER A 25 -15.20 -4.17 -3.33
C SER A 25 -13.77 -3.72 -3.03
N LEU A 26 -13.43 -3.47 -1.79
CA LEU A 26 -12.05 -3.14 -1.41
C LEU A 26 -11.11 -4.32 -1.61
N VAL A 27 -11.58 -5.52 -1.28
CA VAL A 27 -10.85 -6.78 -1.48
C VAL A 27 -11.80 -7.80 -2.06
N ARG A 28 -11.39 -8.48 -3.12
CA ARG A 28 -12.22 -9.49 -3.78
C ARG A 28 -11.50 -10.84 -3.81
N PRO A 29 -12.01 -11.84 -3.08
CA PRO A 29 -11.48 -13.21 -3.17
C PRO A 29 -11.75 -13.82 -4.55
N TYR A 30 -10.80 -14.59 -5.04
CA TYR A 30 -10.94 -15.37 -6.26
C TYR A 30 -10.30 -16.75 -6.07
N GLY A 31 -11.06 -17.82 -6.36
CA GLY A 31 -10.60 -19.17 -6.09
C GLY A 31 -10.42 -19.43 -4.60
N ASP A 32 -9.55 -20.36 -4.24
CA ASP A 32 -9.36 -20.78 -2.85
C ASP A 32 -8.28 -19.99 -2.13
N HIS A 33 -7.35 -19.34 -2.86
CA HIS A 33 -6.13 -18.82 -2.27
C HIS A 33 -5.71 -17.44 -2.78
N LEU A 34 -6.52 -16.78 -3.59
CA LEU A 34 -6.16 -15.50 -4.21
C LEU A 34 -7.06 -14.37 -3.74
N LEU A 35 -6.46 -13.21 -3.53
CA LEU A 35 -7.19 -11.96 -3.25
C LEU A 35 -6.76 -10.90 -4.26
N TYR A 36 -7.74 -10.21 -4.84
CA TYR A 36 -7.52 -8.98 -5.58
C TYR A 36 -7.84 -7.79 -4.68
N VAL A 37 -6.94 -6.83 -4.63
CA VAL A 37 -7.10 -5.64 -3.79
C VAL A 37 -7.29 -4.44 -4.69
N SER A 38 -8.35 -3.68 -4.44
CA SER A 38 -8.61 -2.43 -5.16
C SER A 38 -7.56 -1.38 -4.80
N GLY A 39 -7.27 -0.48 -5.74
CA GLY A 39 -6.32 0.59 -5.54
C GLY A 39 -6.77 1.56 -4.45
N THR A 40 -5.79 2.19 -3.82
CA THR A 40 -6.03 3.25 -2.83
C THR A 40 -5.22 4.49 -3.16
N ALA A 41 -5.66 5.62 -2.64
CA ALA A 41 -4.92 6.87 -2.67
C ALA A 41 -4.20 7.08 -1.33
N PRO A 42 -3.21 8.00 -1.25
CA PRO A 42 -2.43 8.18 -0.02
C PRO A 42 -3.18 8.89 1.11
N HIS A 43 -4.38 9.36 0.86
CA HIS A 43 -5.22 10.01 1.87
C HIS A 43 -6.18 9.01 2.52
N ASN A 44 -6.63 9.35 3.70
CA ASN A 44 -7.72 8.66 4.40
C ASN A 44 -8.82 9.68 4.74
N ALA A 45 -9.82 9.27 5.51
CA ALA A 45 -10.93 10.14 5.89
C ALA A 45 -10.49 11.39 6.68
N VAL A 46 -9.30 11.39 7.25
CA VAL A 46 -8.79 12.46 8.13
C VAL A 46 -7.83 13.39 7.39
N ASP A 47 -7.06 12.86 6.43
CA ASP A 47 -6.03 13.62 5.72
C ASP A 47 -6.18 13.39 4.22
N SER A 48 -6.71 14.38 3.52
CA SER A 48 -6.99 14.32 2.08
C SER A 48 -6.03 15.16 1.23
N ASN A 49 -4.97 15.73 1.82
CA ASN A 49 -4.15 16.76 1.17
C ASN A 49 -2.86 16.25 0.51
N MET A 50 -2.88 15.06 -0.07
CA MET A 50 -1.70 14.54 -0.78
C MET A 50 -1.93 14.46 -2.30
N ALA A 51 -2.65 15.44 -2.85
CA ALA A 51 -2.85 15.53 -4.29
C ALA A 51 -1.79 16.45 -4.90
N GLY A 52 -1.10 15.97 -5.94
CA GLY A 52 -0.07 16.75 -6.63
C GLY A 52 0.81 15.85 -7.48
N LYS A 53 1.73 16.48 -8.22
CA LYS A 53 2.60 15.79 -9.17
C LYS A 53 4.03 15.75 -8.69
N LEU A 54 4.64 14.57 -8.75
CA LEU A 54 6.05 14.37 -8.47
C LEU A 54 6.89 15.14 -9.48
N GLY A 55 7.93 15.82 -8.98
CA GLY A 55 8.83 16.60 -9.81
C GLY A 55 8.39 18.05 -10.04
N SER A 56 7.14 18.39 -9.69
CA SER A 56 6.69 19.78 -9.71
C SER A 56 6.19 20.25 -8.35
N GLU A 57 5.21 19.55 -7.78
CA GLU A 57 4.60 19.92 -6.49
C GLU A 57 5.16 19.09 -5.33
N TYR A 58 5.66 17.88 -5.61
CA TYR A 58 6.16 16.95 -4.60
C TYR A 58 7.55 16.43 -4.92
N THR A 59 8.36 16.26 -3.88
CA THR A 59 9.68 15.63 -3.95
C THR A 59 9.53 14.09 -3.94
N ILE A 60 10.63 13.39 -4.25
CA ILE A 60 10.67 11.91 -4.18
C ILE A 60 10.33 11.43 -2.76
N GLU A 61 10.88 12.07 -1.75
CA GLU A 61 10.66 11.70 -0.34
C GLU A 61 9.19 11.87 0.06
N GLU A 62 8.55 12.95 -0.38
CA GLU A 62 7.12 13.15 -0.16
C GLU A 62 6.29 12.10 -0.91
N GLY A 63 6.70 11.75 -2.12
CA GLY A 63 6.07 10.69 -2.91
C GLY A 63 6.21 9.33 -2.26
N GLN A 64 7.37 9.02 -1.69
CA GLN A 64 7.60 7.78 -0.95
C GLN A 64 6.69 7.70 0.28
N GLU A 65 6.51 8.79 1.00
CA GLU A 65 5.57 8.82 2.14
C GLU A 65 4.13 8.61 1.66
N ALA A 66 3.75 9.19 0.52
CA ALA A 66 2.44 8.95 -0.08
C ALA A 66 2.24 7.47 -0.44
N ALA A 67 3.23 6.85 -1.05
CA ALA A 67 3.21 5.43 -1.39
C ALA A 67 3.12 4.55 -0.13
N ARG A 68 3.82 4.92 0.92
CA ARG A 68 3.77 4.24 2.21
C ARG A 68 2.36 4.30 2.79
N ARG A 69 1.70 5.44 2.75
CA ARG A 69 0.31 5.60 3.21
C ARG A 69 -0.67 4.76 2.41
N CYS A 70 -0.50 4.70 1.09
CA CYS A 70 -1.29 3.79 0.24
C CYS A 70 -1.17 2.34 0.73
N MET A 71 0.05 1.91 1.05
CA MET A 71 0.28 0.54 1.49
C MET A 71 -0.30 0.27 2.87
N ILE A 72 -0.27 1.23 3.79
CA ILE A 72 -0.94 1.10 5.08
C ILE A 72 -2.45 0.91 4.89
N ASN A 73 -3.04 1.66 3.96
CA ASN A 73 -4.46 1.50 3.61
C ASN A 73 -4.74 0.09 3.10
N ILE A 74 -3.90 -0.42 2.21
CA ILE A 74 -4.06 -1.78 1.64
C ILE A 74 -3.94 -2.84 2.73
N ILE A 75 -2.94 -2.76 3.59
CA ILE A 75 -2.75 -3.70 4.69
C ILE A 75 -3.95 -3.66 5.65
N SER A 76 -4.46 -2.47 5.93
CA SER A 76 -5.66 -2.30 6.76
C SER A 76 -6.88 -2.96 6.13
N ASN A 77 -7.09 -2.76 4.83
CA ASN A 77 -8.19 -3.40 4.11
C ASN A 77 -8.06 -4.92 4.11
N LEU A 78 -6.84 -5.44 3.92
CA LEU A 78 -6.56 -6.88 4.01
C LEU A 78 -6.83 -7.43 5.41
N HIS A 79 -6.46 -6.69 6.45
CA HIS A 79 -6.74 -7.08 7.83
C HIS A 79 -8.24 -7.24 8.07
N HIS A 80 -9.05 -6.28 7.61
CA HIS A 80 -10.49 -6.34 7.78
C HIS A 80 -11.13 -7.48 6.98
N GLU A 81 -10.61 -7.77 5.78
CA GLU A 81 -11.11 -8.88 4.96
C GLU A 81 -10.73 -10.24 5.51
N LEU A 82 -9.49 -10.42 5.91
CA LEU A 82 -8.97 -11.71 6.35
C LEU A 82 -9.20 -12.00 7.83
N GLY A 83 -9.30 -10.97 8.65
CA GLY A 83 -9.33 -11.09 10.10
C GLY A 83 -7.96 -11.36 10.73
N ASP A 84 -7.03 -11.95 9.98
CA ASP A 84 -5.67 -12.25 10.44
C ASP A 84 -4.67 -12.15 9.28
N LEU A 85 -3.81 -11.14 9.35
CA LEU A 85 -2.78 -10.89 8.32
C LEU A 85 -1.73 -12.02 8.26
N ASN A 86 -1.59 -12.81 9.30
CA ASN A 86 -0.67 -13.96 9.29
C ASN A 86 -1.11 -15.06 8.31
N ARG A 87 -2.32 -14.98 7.77
CA ARG A 87 -2.80 -15.89 6.73
C ARG A 87 -2.19 -15.61 5.37
N ILE A 88 -1.59 -14.44 5.17
CA ILE A 88 -0.98 -14.08 3.88
C ILE A 88 0.31 -14.87 3.70
N ARG A 89 0.38 -15.64 2.61
CA ARG A 89 1.57 -16.43 2.26
C ARG A 89 2.55 -15.67 1.39
N GLN A 90 2.04 -14.79 0.53
CA GLN A 90 2.87 -14.08 -0.43
C GLN A 90 2.10 -12.93 -1.07
N PHE A 91 2.77 -11.80 -1.26
CA PHE A 91 2.31 -10.75 -2.18
C PHE A 91 2.87 -11.07 -3.55
N VAL A 92 1.99 -11.16 -4.54
CA VAL A 92 2.37 -11.63 -5.89
C VAL A 92 2.71 -10.46 -6.80
N LYS A 93 1.88 -9.42 -6.80
CA LYS A 93 2.02 -8.28 -7.70
C LYS A 93 1.62 -6.99 -7.01
N LEU A 94 2.48 -6.00 -7.12
CA LEU A 94 2.19 -4.61 -6.75
C LEU A 94 2.16 -3.77 -8.01
N LEU A 95 1.04 -3.09 -8.24
CA LEU A 95 0.88 -2.14 -9.35
C LEU A 95 0.72 -0.75 -8.76
N GLY A 96 1.55 0.19 -9.18
CA GLY A 96 1.51 1.56 -8.71
C GLY A 96 1.41 2.57 -9.84
N PHE A 97 0.66 3.63 -9.61
CA PHE A 97 0.54 4.77 -10.52
C PHE A 97 1.02 6.02 -9.80
N VAL A 98 1.91 6.75 -10.44
CA VAL A 98 2.51 7.97 -9.90
C VAL A 98 2.15 9.13 -10.80
N ALA A 99 1.39 10.08 -10.28
CA ALA A 99 1.15 11.34 -10.98
C ALA A 99 2.44 12.17 -10.97
N SER A 100 2.92 12.57 -12.14
CA SER A 100 4.22 13.21 -12.24
C SER A 100 4.24 14.29 -13.32
N ALA A 101 5.21 15.21 -13.22
CA ALA A 101 5.54 16.17 -14.26
C ALA A 101 6.07 15.41 -15.49
N PRO A 102 5.96 16.02 -16.70
CA PRO A 102 6.39 15.35 -17.95
C PRO A 102 7.87 14.94 -17.99
N ASP A 103 8.72 15.61 -17.23
CA ASP A 103 10.16 15.37 -17.16
C ASP A 103 10.60 14.58 -15.92
N PHE A 104 9.66 13.98 -15.22
CA PHE A 104 9.95 13.14 -14.06
C PHE A 104 10.03 11.67 -14.47
N TYR A 105 11.12 10.99 -14.11
CA TYR A 105 11.38 9.60 -14.53
C TYR A 105 11.74 8.67 -13.37
N GLU A 106 11.57 9.10 -12.12
CA GLU A 106 11.99 8.33 -10.95
C GLU A 106 10.81 7.64 -10.24
N HIS A 107 9.83 7.17 -11.02
CA HIS A 107 8.66 6.45 -10.50
C HIS A 107 9.03 5.22 -9.65
N PRO A 108 10.04 4.40 -10.03
CA PRO A 108 10.42 3.26 -9.21
C PRO A 108 10.87 3.65 -7.80
N GLN A 109 11.61 4.74 -7.66
CA GLN A 109 12.06 5.24 -6.36
C GLN A 109 10.88 5.66 -5.49
N VAL A 110 9.87 6.28 -6.07
CA VAL A 110 8.66 6.68 -5.35
C VAL A 110 7.93 5.45 -4.80
N LEU A 111 7.72 4.43 -5.62
CA LEU A 111 7.05 3.20 -5.20
C LEU A 111 7.84 2.41 -4.14
N ASN A 112 9.12 2.67 -3.99
CA ASN A 112 9.91 2.06 -2.92
C ASN A 112 9.36 2.39 -1.52
N GLY A 113 8.64 3.49 -1.37
CA GLY A 113 7.95 3.79 -0.10
C GLY A 113 6.96 2.71 0.30
N ALA A 114 6.19 2.20 -0.65
CA ALA A 114 5.26 1.09 -0.42
C ALA A 114 5.99 -0.25 -0.29
N SER A 115 6.96 -0.52 -1.17
CA SER A 115 7.71 -1.78 -1.17
C SER A 115 8.54 -1.95 0.10
N GLN A 116 9.14 -0.89 0.60
CA GLN A 116 9.91 -0.95 1.84
C GLN A 116 9.02 -1.31 3.02
N LEU A 117 7.81 -0.74 3.08
CA LEU A 117 6.86 -1.07 4.13
C LEU A 117 6.46 -2.55 4.10
N LEU A 118 6.12 -3.07 2.91
CA LEU A 118 5.80 -4.51 2.75
C LEU A 118 6.95 -5.39 3.22
N LYS A 119 8.16 -5.07 2.81
CA LYS A 119 9.36 -5.80 3.22
C LYS A 119 9.55 -5.77 4.73
N ASP A 120 9.41 -4.59 5.32
CA ASP A 120 9.61 -4.41 6.76
C ASP A 120 8.57 -5.17 7.59
N VAL A 121 7.32 -5.19 7.13
CA VAL A 121 6.22 -5.84 7.85
C VAL A 121 6.19 -7.35 7.64
N PHE A 122 6.37 -7.81 6.39
CA PHE A 122 6.17 -9.22 6.01
C PHE A 122 7.45 -10.00 5.75
N GLY A 123 8.60 -9.33 5.66
CA GLY A 123 9.87 -9.98 5.33
C GLY A 123 10.06 -10.23 3.84
N ASP A 124 11.24 -10.70 3.49
CA ASP A 124 11.66 -10.83 2.09
C ASP A 124 10.92 -11.92 1.32
N GLU A 125 10.54 -13.01 2.00
CA GLU A 125 9.82 -14.12 1.34
C GLU A 125 8.39 -13.73 0.96
N ILE A 126 7.68 -13.04 1.85
CA ILE A 126 6.25 -12.72 1.68
C ILE A 126 6.07 -11.34 1.03
N GLY A 127 6.91 -10.37 1.41
CA GLY A 127 6.72 -8.95 1.17
C GLY A 127 7.49 -8.35 0.00
N LEU A 128 7.95 -9.16 -0.97
CA LEU A 128 8.64 -8.66 -2.18
C LEU A 128 7.95 -9.15 -3.45
N PRO A 129 6.79 -8.58 -3.80
CA PRO A 129 6.11 -8.95 -5.04
C PRO A 129 6.83 -8.46 -6.29
N ALA A 130 6.46 -9.03 -7.44
CA ALA A 130 6.73 -8.40 -8.72
C ALA A 130 6.02 -7.05 -8.78
N ARG A 131 6.57 -6.09 -9.52
CA ARG A 131 6.10 -4.71 -9.48
C ARG A 131 6.03 -4.08 -10.86
N SER A 132 5.01 -3.25 -11.07
CA SER A 132 4.88 -2.37 -12.23
C SER A 132 4.40 -1.01 -11.80
#